data_ebb4f6a93b9d2ac2257b276b91cfb803
#
_entry.id   ebb4f6a93b9d2ac2257b276b91cfb803
#
_cell.length_a   1.000
_cell.length_b   1.000
_cell.length_c   1.000
_cell.angle_alpha   90.00
_cell.angle_beta   90.00
_cell.angle_gamma   90.00
#
_symmetry.space_group_name_H-M   'P 1'
#
loop_
_entity.id
_entity.type
_entity.pdbx_description
1 polymer ?
#
loop_
_entity_poly.entity_id
_entity_poly.type
_entity_poly.pdbx_seq_one_letter_code
_entity_poly.pdbx_strand_id
1 'polypeptide(L)'
;MNRLQDRVALITGAAAGIGKGVARRFAAEGASLWLADINIAAGEATAEEIRAEFQVEVNFAPADVSQHAAVQAMVAAAQARFGHIDILVNNAWGRRPGSAPGFAKVESLSDIDADWAWRIGTQSALWAMQAVFPGMKERGWGRVINMCSLNGVNAHPYSVDYNMAKEALRTLTRSAAREWAAFGICCNAICPGAATEAYQKFATAQPENAADMLRLNPMGYMGDPERDIGGAALFLASEDCRYVTGNTLFVDGGSHINGVPWLPKQK
;
A
#
# COMPACT_ATOMS: atom_id res chain seq x y z
N MET A 1 -19.59 -2.71 12.02
CA MET A 1 -20.35 -2.93 10.76
C MET A 1 -19.54 -3.91 9.93
N ASN A 2 -19.84 -5.13 9.84
CA ASN A 2 -19.04 -6.20 9.20
C ASN A 2 -18.97 -6.07 7.66
N ARG A 3 -18.39 -4.99 7.15
CA ARG A 3 -18.33 -4.68 5.70
C ARG A 3 -17.45 -5.63 4.90
N LEU A 4 -16.54 -6.33 5.58
CA LEU A 4 -15.67 -7.35 4.99
C LEU A 4 -15.90 -8.74 5.59
N GLN A 5 -17.08 -8.96 6.18
CA GLN A 5 -17.45 -10.28 6.70
C GLN A 5 -17.33 -11.34 5.59
N ASP A 6 -16.71 -12.48 5.90
CA ASP A 6 -16.44 -13.59 5.00
C ASP A 6 -15.50 -13.26 3.82
N ARG A 7 -14.79 -12.13 3.87
CA ARG A 7 -13.77 -11.75 2.88
C ARG A 7 -12.37 -12.12 3.38
N VAL A 8 -11.54 -12.53 2.46
CA VAL A 8 -10.13 -12.86 2.70
C VAL A 8 -9.24 -11.78 2.07
N ALA A 9 -8.42 -11.12 2.88
CA ALA A 9 -7.48 -10.11 2.43
C ALA A 9 -6.03 -10.56 2.60
N LEU A 10 -5.25 -10.48 1.51
CA LEU A 10 -3.81 -10.62 1.51
C LEU A 10 -3.17 -9.24 1.50
N ILE A 11 -2.30 -8.95 2.47
CA ILE A 11 -1.67 -7.63 2.66
C ILE A 11 -0.16 -7.81 2.74
N THR A 12 0.60 -7.16 1.86
CA THR A 12 2.07 -7.15 1.88
C THR A 12 2.62 -5.95 2.64
N GLY A 13 3.77 -6.10 3.31
CA GLY A 13 4.34 -5.06 4.16
C GLY A 13 3.46 -4.79 5.38
N ALA A 14 2.89 -5.85 5.96
CA ALA A 14 1.85 -5.76 6.98
C ALA A 14 2.38 -5.72 8.43
N ALA A 15 3.69 -5.84 8.63
CA ALA A 15 4.28 -5.85 9.97
C ALA A 15 4.22 -4.51 10.70
N ALA A 16 4.12 -3.39 9.97
CA ALA A 16 4.13 -2.05 10.55
C ALA A 16 3.42 -1.02 9.64
N GLY A 17 3.32 0.21 10.13
CA GLY A 17 2.90 1.38 9.37
C GLY A 17 1.54 1.23 8.68
N ILE A 18 1.47 1.61 7.40
CA ILE A 18 0.22 1.59 6.63
C ILE A 18 -0.33 0.17 6.49
N GLY A 19 0.52 -0.83 6.19
CA GLY A 19 0.08 -2.21 6.03
C GLY A 19 -0.56 -2.77 7.30
N LYS A 20 0.05 -2.52 8.47
CA LYS A 20 -0.53 -2.86 9.78
C LYS A 20 -1.86 -2.11 10.02
N GLY A 21 -1.91 -0.81 9.73
CA GLY A 21 -3.14 -0.01 9.89
C GLY A 21 -4.29 -0.53 9.02
N VAL A 22 -4.02 -0.85 7.75
CA VAL A 22 -5.01 -1.46 6.84
C VAL A 22 -5.46 -2.83 7.36
N ALA A 23 -4.52 -3.67 7.84
CA ALA A 23 -4.85 -4.98 8.40
C ALA A 23 -5.79 -4.89 9.61
N ARG A 24 -5.49 -4.00 10.56
CA ARG A 24 -6.34 -3.74 11.73
C ARG A 24 -7.73 -3.26 11.32
N ARG A 25 -7.79 -2.30 10.39
CA ARG A 25 -9.06 -1.78 9.88
C ARG A 25 -9.91 -2.86 9.21
N PHE A 26 -9.29 -3.74 8.43
CA PHE A 26 -10.01 -4.83 7.77
C PHE A 26 -10.47 -5.89 8.77
N ALA A 27 -9.65 -6.22 9.78
CA ALA A 27 -10.03 -7.10 10.87
C ALA A 27 -11.23 -6.57 11.66
N ALA A 28 -11.25 -5.29 11.98
CA ALA A 28 -12.37 -4.61 12.66
C ALA A 28 -13.69 -4.68 11.87
N GLU A 29 -13.64 -4.97 10.58
CA GLU A 29 -14.80 -5.14 9.69
C GLU A 29 -15.03 -6.61 9.28
N GLY A 30 -14.40 -7.55 10.00
CA GLY A 30 -14.69 -8.99 9.92
C GLY A 30 -13.90 -9.75 8.84
N ALA A 31 -12.87 -9.16 8.22
CA ALA A 31 -12.06 -9.86 7.23
C ALA A 31 -11.15 -10.91 7.88
N SER A 32 -10.99 -12.06 7.23
CA SER A 32 -9.87 -12.97 7.46
C SER A 32 -8.62 -12.45 6.75
N LEU A 33 -7.45 -12.57 7.40
CA LEU A 33 -6.25 -11.91 6.93
C LEU A 33 -5.10 -12.90 6.68
N TRP A 34 -4.42 -12.71 5.55
CA TRP A 34 -3.07 -13.21 5.31
C TRP A 34 -2.11 -12.02 5.29
N LEU A 35 -1.26 -11.95 6.30
CA LEU A 35 -0.25 -10.90 6.44
C LEU A 35 1.10 -11.42 5.92
N ALA A 36 1.79 -10.60 5.15
CA ALA A 36 3.11 -10.92 4.62
C ALA A 36 4.09 -9.76 4.84
N ASP A 37 5.26 -10.08 5.35
CA ASP A 37 6.35 -9.12 5.56
C ASP A 37 7.70 -9.84 5.60
N ILE A 38 8.78 -9.12 5.36
CA ILE A 38 10.14 -9.62 5.54
C ILE A 38 10.56 -9.66 7.01
N ASN A 39 9.96 -8.81 7.85
CA ASN A 39 10.23 -8.73 9.29
C ASN A 39 9.37 -9.73 10.05
N ILE A 40 9.93 -10.92 10.30
CA ILE A 40 9.24 -12.04 10.93
C ILE A 40 8.69 -11.65 12.32
N ALA A 41 9.55 -11.14 13.19
CA ALA A 41 9.15 -10.86 14.57
C ALA A 41 8.03 -9.81 14.66
N ALA A 42 8.13 -8.73 13.90
CA ALA A 42 7.10 -7.70 13.88
C ALA A 42 5.81 -8.19 13.20
N GLY A 43 5.92 -9.05 12.17
CA GLY A 43 4.77 -9.61 11.48
C GLY A 43 3.97 -10.58 12.37
N GLU A 44 4.66 -11.47 13.09
CA GLU A 44 4.03 -12.37 14.06
C GLU A 44 3.35 -11.59 15.21
N ALA A 45 4.04 -10.59 15.77
CA ALA A 45 3.48 -9.74 16.81
C ALA A 45 2.22 -8.99 16.33
N THR A 46 2.24 -8.47 15.10
CA THR A 46 1.07 -7.80 14.50
C THR A 46 -0.09 -8.79 14.30
N ALA A 47 0.18 -9.99 13.82
CA ALA A 47 -0.86 -11.01 13.63
C ALA A 47 -1.49 -11.43 14.97
N GLU A 48 -0.68 -11.59 16.02
CA GLU A 48 -1.17 -11.93 17.36
C GLU A 48 -2.02 -10.82 17.95
N GLU A 49 -1.56 -9.58 17.89
CA GLU A 49 -2.30 -8.39 18.33
C GLU A 49 -3.69 -8.32 17.67
N ILE A 50 -3.75 -8.49 16.34
CA ILE A 50 -5.01 -8.41 15.59
C ILE A 50 -5.94 -9.56 15.96
N ARG A 51 -5.43 -10.80 16.10
CA ARG A 51 -6.24 -11.96 16.54
C ARG A 51 -6.85 -11.73 17.91
N ALA A 52 -6.05 -11.25 18.85
CA ALA A 52 -6.49 -11.02 20.22
C ALA A 52 -7.57 -9.93 20.31
N GLU A 53 -7.44 -8.86 19.51
CA GLU A 53 -8.34 -7.72 19.58
C GLU A 53 -9.66 -7.93 18.81
N PHE A 54 -9.60 -8.49 17.59
CA PHE A 54 -10.76 -8.54 16.70
C PHE A 54 -11.42 -9.92 16.58
N GLN A 55 -10.78 -10.97 17.10
CA GLN A 55 -11.30 -12.36 17.07
C GLN A 55 -11.56 -12.88 15.64
N VAL A 56 -10.79 -12.40 14.66
CA VAL A 56 -10.82 -12.87 13.28
C VAL A 56 -9.66 -13.82 12.99
N GLU A 57 -9.77 -14.56 11.92
CA GLU A 57 -8.68 -15.43 11.50
C GLU A 57 -7.57 -14.60 10.85
N VAL A 58 -6.36 -14.69 11.41
CA VAL A 58 -5.16 -14.00 10.88
C VAL A 58 -4.01 -14.98 10.78
N ASN A 59 -3.42 -15.09 9.61
CA ASN A 59 -2.19 -15.84 9.36
C ASN A 59 -1.10 -14.89 8.92
N PHE A 60 0.13 -15.15 9.35
CA PHE A 60 1.31 -14.44 8.92
C PHE A 60 2.29 -15.43 8.28
N ALA A 61 2.95 -15.01 7.20
CA ALA A 61 4.09 -15.70 6.64
C ALA A 61 5.17 -14.71 6.21
N PRO A 62 6.45 -15.04 6.45
CA PRO A 62 7.55 -14.24 5.94
C PRO A 62 7.58 -14.29 4.41
N ALA A 63 7.72 -13.13 3.77
CA ALA A 63 7.83 -13.05 2.33
C ALA A 63 8.72 -11.87 1.90
N ASP A 64 9.78 -12.17 1.19
CA ASP A 64 10.55 -11.17 0.43
C ASP A 64 9.89 -10.97 -0.94
N VAL A 65 9.09 -9.92 -1.05
CA VAL A 65 8.35 -9.63 -2.29
C VAL A 65 9.24 -9.22 -3.46
N SER A 66 10.54 -8.99 -3.25
CA SER A 66 11.51 -8.81 -4.32
C SER A 66 11.81 -10.11 -5.08
N GLN A 67 11.37 -11.25 -4.56
CA GLN A 67 11.57 -12.58 -5.14
C GLN A 67 10.27 -13.13 -5.72
N HIS A 68 10.24 -13.37 -7.02
CA HIS A 68 9.05 -13.90 -7.71
C HIS A 68 8.53 -15.19 -7.05
N ALA A 69 9.44 -16.13 -6.78
CA ALA A 69 9.07 -17.41 -6.17
C ALA A 69 8.43 -17.23 -4.77
N ALA A 70 8.91 -16.25 -3.97
CA ALA A 70 8.33 -15.95 -2.67
C ALA A 70 6.92 -15.35 -2.78
N VAL A 71 6.67 -14.50 -3.78
CA VAL A 71 5.33 -13.97 -4.05
C VAL A 71 4.37 -15.08 -4.47
N GLN A 72 4.79 -15.98 -5.36
CA GLN A 72 3.96 -17.13 -5.77
C GLN A 72 3.65 -18.05 -4.58
N ALA A 73 4.66 -18.38 -3.77
CA ALA A 73 4.48 -19.21 -2.58
C ALA A 73 3.54 -18.57 -1.55
N MET A 74 3.67 -17.25 -1.33
CA MET A 74 2.79 -16.48 -0.44
C MET A 74 1.33 -16.57 -0.87
N VAL A 75 1.03 -16.32 -2.14
CA VAL A 75 -0.32 -16.40 -2.68
C VAL A 75 -0.87 -17.82 -2.60
N ALA A 76 -0.07 -18.83 -2.99
CA ALA A 76 -0.47 -20.23 -2.93
C ALA A 76 -0.78 -20.67 -1.49
N ALA A 77 0.04 -20.26 -0.52
CA ALA A 77 -0.20 -20.57 0.90
C ALA A 77 -1.48 -19.93 1.44
N ALA A 78 -1.74 -18.66 1.08
CA ALA A 78 -2.99 -17.99 1.45
C ALA A 78 -4.22 -18.68 0.84
N GLN A 79 -4.14 -19.06 -0.44
CA GLN A 79 -5.19 -19.83 -1.11
C GLN A 79 -5.41 -21.21 -0.49
N ALA A 80 -4.33 -21.93 -0.16
CA ALA A 80 -4.42 -23.23 0.49
C ALA A 80 -5.09 -23.14 1.88
N ARG A 81 -4.84 -22.04 2.62
CA ARG A 81 -5.41 -21.83 3.96
C ARG A 81 -6.88 -21.43 3.94
N PHE A 82 -7.25 -20.49 3.06
CA PHE A 82 -8.58 -19.88 3.04
C PHE A 82 -9.47 -20.35 1.88
N GLY A 83 -8.92 -21.10 0.95
CA GLY A 83 -9.61 -21.50 -0.28
C GLY A 83 -9.64 -20.42 -1.37
N HIS A 84 -9.51 -19.15 -1.00
CA HIS A 84 -9.57 -18.01 -1.93
C HIS A 84 -8.89 -16.77 -1.36
N ILE A 85 -8.72 -15.76 -2.23
CA ILE A 85 -8.31 -14.40 -1.87
C ILE A 85 -9.26 -13.44 -2.58
N ASP A 86 -9.96 -12.62 -1.82
CA ASP A 86 -10.90 -11.62 -2.34
C ASP A 86 -10.22 -10.25 -2.53
N ILE A 87 -9.34 -9.89 -1.60
CA ILE A 87 -8.73 -8.58 -1.55
C ILE A 87 -7.20 -8.73 -1.55
N LEU A 88 -6.54 -8.01 -2.44
CA LEU A 88 -5.08 -7.90 -2.48
C LEU A 88 -4.66 -6.46 -2.20
N VAL A 89 -3.83 -6.26 -1.17
CA VAL A 89 -3.22 -4.96 -0.86
C VAL A 89 -1.70 -5.04 -1.09
N ASN A 90 -1.23 -4.46 -2.18
CA ASN A 90 0.19 -4.32 -2.48
C ASN A 90 0.72 -3.06 -1.80
N ASN A 91 1.29 -3.23 -0.61
CA ASN A 91 1.79 -2.13 0.21
C ASN A 91 3.29 -2.21 0.46
N ALA A 92 3.90 -3.39 0.38
CA ALA A 92 5.31 -3.58 0.68
C ALA A 92 6.22 -2.61 -0.10
N TRP A 93 7.13 -1.99 0.60
CA TRP A 93 8.20 -1.16 0.06
C TRP A 93 9.41 -1.21 0.99
N GLY A 94 10.60 -1.16 0.43
CA GLY A 94 11.85 -1.08 1.20
C GLY A 94 13.03 -0.73 0.32
N ARG A 95 14.04 -0.12 0.89
CA ARG A 95 15.31 0.14 0.21
C ARG A 95 16.09 -1.14 -0.01
N ARG A 96 16.95 -1.15 -1.00
CA ARG A 96 17.87 -2.27 -1.22
C ARG A 96 18.78 -2.45 0.01
N PRO A 97 18.92 -3.69 0.52
CA PRO A 97 19.84 -3.98 1.60
C PRO A 97 21.26 -3.50 1.25
N GLY A 98 21.87 -2.77 2.18
CA GLY A 98 23.23 -2.22 1.98
C GLY A 98 23.34 -0.98 1.09
N SER A 99 22.22 -0.43 0.57
CA SER A 99 22.24 0.86 -0.14
C SER A 99 22.54 2.00 0.82
N ALA A 100 23.23 3.03 0.31
CA ALA A 100 23.49 4.23 1.09
C ALA A 100 22.16 4.91 1.48
N PRO A 101 22.06 5.46 2.71
CA PRO A 101 20.94 6.31 3.07
C PRO A 101 21.00 7.60 2.25
N GLY A 102 19.86 8.08 1.76
CA GLY A 102 19.79 9.34 1.04
C GLY A 102 18.89 9.29 -0.17
N PHE A 103 18.90 10.38 -0.89
CA PHE A 103 18.12 10.58 -2.11
C PHE A 103 19.06 10.47 -3.31
N ALA A 104 18.62 9.77 -4.37
CA ALA A 104 19.34 9.71 -5.63
C ALA A 104 18.92 10.86 -6.54
N LYS A 105 19.90 11.62 -7.04
CA LYS A 105 19.68 12.54 -8.14
C LYS A 105 19.60 11.75 -9.45
N VAL A 106 18.94 12.30 -10.46
CA VAL A 106 18.79 11.65 -11.77
C VAL A 106 20.14 11.24 -12.35
N GLU A 107 21.11 12.15 -12.31
CA GLU A 107 22.45 11.95 -12.87
C GLU A 107 23.34 10.97 -12.08
N SER A 108 22.92 10.56 -10.88
CA SER A 108 23.72 9.67 -10.02
C SER A 108 22.99 8.40 -9.61
N LEU A 109 21.79 8.17 -10.12
CA LEU A 109 21.06 6.93 -9.86
C LEU A 109 21.80 5.75 -10.49
N SER A 110 22.12 4.73 -9.68
CA SER A 110 22.73 3.50 -10.18
C SER A 110 21.68 2.56 -10.80
N ASP A 111 22.06 1.80 -11.81
CA ASP A 111 21.18 0.79 -12.42
C ASP A 111 20.67 -0.21 -11.39
N ILE A 112 21.53 -0.63 -10.46
CA ILE A 112 21.15 -1.61 -9.42
C ILE A 112 20.08 -1.07 -8.46
N ASP A 113 20.07 0.23 -8.17
CA ASP A 113 19.04 0.84 -7.31
C ASP A 113 17.76 1.09 -8.11
N ALA A 114 17.86 1.44 -9.38
CA ALA A 114 16.73 1.54 -10.30
C ALA A 114 16.03 0.16 -10.47
N ASP A 115 16.80 -0.89 -10.71
CA ASP A 115 16.29 -2.26 -10.83
C ASP A 115 15.64 -2.75 -9.53
N TRP A 116 16.23 -2.41 -8.38
CA TRP A 116 15.63 -2.74 -7.09
C TRP A 116 14.27 -2.04 -6.90
N ALA A 117 14.22 -0.73 -7.13
CA ALA A 117 13.00 0.04 -7.00
C ALA A 117 11.89 -0.47 -7.92
N TRP A 118 12.22 -0.79 -9.18
CA TRP A 118 11.32 -1.43 -10.13
C TRP A 118 10.80 -2.75 -9.60
N ARG A 119 11.70 -3.60 -9.12
CA ARG A 119 11.38 -4.95 -8.63
C ARG A 119 10.45 -4.91 -7.42
N ILE A 120 10.80 -4.13 -6.39
CA ILE A 120 10.01 -4.09 -5.16
C ILE A 120 8.76 -3.22 -5.28
N GLY A 121 8.80 -2.16 -6.08
CA GLY A 121 7.70 -1.20 -6.19
C GLY A 121 6.65 -1.54 -7.23
N THR A 122 7.02 -2.26 -8.28
CA THR A 122 6.13 -2.54 -9.42
C THR A 122 6.00 -4.02 -9.73
N GLN A 123 7.13 -4.72 -9.94
CA GLN A 123 7.09 -6.14 -10.33
C GLN A 123 6.48 -7.02 -9.24
N SER A 124 6.77 -6.78 -7.97
CA SER A 124 6.17 -7.52 -6.85
C SER A 124 4.64 -7.47 -6.89
N ALA A 125 4.08 -6.29 -7.12
CA ALA A 125 2.65 -6.10 -7.25
C ALA A 125 2.10 -6.81 -8.50
N LEU A 126 2.78 -6.70 -9.64
CA LEU A 126 2.40 -7.41 -10.87
C LEU A 126 2.32 -8.92 -10.64
N TRP A 127 3.33 -9.52 -10.01
CA TRP A 127 3.35 -10.95 -9.72
C TRP A 127 2.23 -11.39 -8.79
N ALA A 128 1.97 -10.61 -7.72
CA ALA A 128 0.86 -10.90 -6.80
C ALA A 128 -0.50 -10.77 -7.50
N MET A 129 -0.69 -9.73 -8.31
CA MET A 129 -1.90 -9.50 -9.10
C MET A 129 -2.14 -10.66 -10.09
N GLN A 130 -1.11 -11.10 -10.81
CA GLN A 130 -1.19 -12.24 -11.72
C GLN A 130 -1.57 -13.53 -10.99
N ALA A 131 -1.03 -13.75 -9.79
CA ALA A 131 -1.30 -14.96 -9.02
C ALA A 131 -2.71 -15.03 -8.42
N VAL A 132 -3.30 -13.89 -8.04
CA VAL A 132 -4.69 -13.85 -7.50
C VAL A 132 -5.76 -13.78 -8.59
N PHE A 133 -5.41 -13.30 -9.78
CA PHE A 133 -6.36 -13.04 -10.86
C PHE A 133 -7.23 -14.25 -11.25
N PRO A 134 -6.70 -15.48 -11.45
CA PRO A 134 -7.53 -16.61 -11.87
C PRO A 134 -8.68 -16.89 -10.90
N GLY A 135 -8.40 -16.91 -9.59
CA GLY A 135 -9.41 -17.16 -8.59
C GLY A 135 -10.41 -16.01 -8.44
N MET A 136 -9.98 -14.75 -8.52
CA MET A 136 -10.89 -13.60 -8.54
C MET A 136 -11.81 -13.62 -9.78
N LYS A 137 -11.24 -13.92 -10.95
CA LYS A 137 -12.01 -14.04 -12.21
C LYS A 137 -13.06 -15.13 -12.13
N GLU A 138 -12.70 -16.32 -11.63
CA GLU A 138 -13.61 -17.45 -11.50
C GLU A 138 -14.82 -17.11 -10.61
N ARG A 139 -14.58 -16.39 -9.50
CA ARG A 139 -15.64 -15.97 -8.58
C ARG A 139 -16.41 -14.72 -9.04
N GLY A 140 -15.99 -14.04 -10.11
CA GLY A 140 -16.61 -12.81 -10.58
C GLY A 140 -16.49 -11.64 -9.58
N TRP A 141 -15.50 -11.69 -8.69
CA TRP A 141 -15.30 -10.68 -7.65
C TRP A 141 -13.84 -10.56 -7.24
N GLY A 142 -13.35 -9.33 -7.09
CA GLY A 142 -12.01 -9.04 -6.59
C GLY A 142 -11.80 -7.56 -6.30
N ARG A 143 -10.91 -7.29 -5.35
CA ARG A 143 -10.46 -5.92 -5.04
C ARG A 143 -8.93 -5.90 -4.95
N VAL A 144 -8.33 -5.07 -5.77
CA VAL A 144 -6.86 -4.84 -5.76
C VAL A 144 -6.60 -3.39 -5.38
N ILE A 145 -5.80 -3.21 -4.34
CA ILE A 145 -5.42 -1.89 -3.81
C ILE A 145 -3.90 -1.79 -3.86
N ASN A 146 -3.37 -0.86 -4.66
CA ASN A 146 -1.95 -0.62 -4.81
C ASN A 146 -1.54 0.66 -4.08
N MET A 147 -0.60 0.58 -3.15
CA MET A 147 -0.07 1.76 -2.44
C MET A 147 0.95 2.48 -3.33
N CYS A 148 0.47 3.53 -3.99
CA CYS A 148 1.26 4.46 -4.79
C CYS A 148 1.83 5.61 -3.94
N SER A 149 2.17 6.74 -4.53
CA SER A 149 2.71 7.87 -3.79
C SER A 149 2.47 9.19 -4.52
N LEU A 150 2.20 10.23 -3.74
CA LEU A 150 2.17 11.61 -4.24
C LEU A 150 3.55 12.03 -4.79
N ASN A 151 4.64 11.49 -4.25
CA ASN A 151 5.99 11.80 -4.72
C ASN A 151 6.19 11.47 -6.20
N GLY A 152 5.64 10.33 -6.66
CA GLY A 152 5.66 9.98 -8.08
C GLY A 152 4.88 10.99 -8.92
N VAL A 153 3.66 11.30 -8.49
CA VAL A 153 2.75 12.22 -9.20
C VAL A 153 3.36 13.63 -9.37
N ASN A 154 3.99 14.12 -8.30
CA ASN A 154 4.56 15.47 -8.24
C ASN A 154 6.04 15.52 -8.65
N ALA A 155 6.62 14.40 -9.07
CA ALA A 155 8.04 14.28 -9.41
C ALA A 155 8.95 14.83 -8.28
N HIS A 156 8.73 14.35 -7.04
CA HIS A 156 9.48 14.83 -5.88
C HIS A 156 11.00 14.72 -6.12
N PRO A 157 11.77 15.81 -5.94
CA PRO A 157 13.20 15.82 -6.24
C PRO A 157 13.96 14.79 -5.38
N TYR A 158 15.03 14.26 -5.95
CA TYR A 158 15.94 13.31 -5.31
C TYR A 158 15.35 11.95 -4.93
N SER A 159 14.21 11.57 -5.52
CA SER A 159 13.51 10.29 -5.28
C SER A 159 13.19 9.59 -6.59
N VAL A 160 14.05 9.69 -7.60
CA VAL A 160 13.73 9.31 -8.98
C VAL A 160 13.39 7.82 -9.11
N ASP A 161 14.13 6.93 -8.47
CA ASP A 161 13.89 5.49 -8.43
C ASP A 161 12.51 5.15 -7.84
N TYR A 162 12.20 5.74 -6.70
CA TYR A 162 10.91 5.60 -6.03
C TYR A 162 9.76 6.16 -6.88
N ASN A 163 9.93 7.37 -7.43
CA ASN A 163 8.93 8.03 -8.27
C ASN A 163 8.59 7.19 -9.49
N MET A 164 9.63 6.71 -10.21
CA MET A 164 9.46 5.83 -11.37
C MET A 164 8.68 4.57 -11.04
N ALA A 165 9.04 3.89 -9.94
CA ALA A 165 8.37 2.67 -9.52
C ALA A 165 6.90 2.92 -9.13
N LYS A 166 6.61 3.99 -8.39
CA LYS A 166 5.24 4.30 -7.96
C LYS A 166 4.34 4.79 -9.10
N GLU A 167 4.88 5.51 -10.10
CA GLU A 167 4.12 5.85 -11.30
C GLU A 167 3.90 4.64 -12.22
N ALA A 168 4.86 3.74 -12.34
CA ALA A 168 4.67 2.49 -13.05
C ALA A 168 3.58 1.62 -12.38
N LEU A 169 3.56 1.54 -11.03
CA LEU A 169 2.51 0.85 -10.29
C LEU A 169 1.13 1.50 -10.52
N ARG A 170 1.06 2.83 -10.56
CA ARG A 170 -0.17 3.56 -10.86
C ARG A 170 -0.67 3.26 -12.28
N THR A 171 0.21 3.16 -13.25
CA THR A 171 -0.13 2.76 -14.62
C THR A 171 -0.59 1.31 -14.68
N LEU A 172 0.11 0.38 -14.03
CA LEU A 172 -0.29 -1.03 -13.89
C LEU A 172 -1.72 -1.15 -13.32
N THR A 173 -2.03 -0.37 -12.27
CA THR A 173 -3.37 -0.35 -11.66
C THR A 173 -4.45 0.01 -12.67
N ARG A 174 -4.23 1.04 -13.49
CA ARG A 174 -5.21 1.48 -14.50
C ARG A 174 -5.36 0.48 -15.65
N SER A 175 -4.26 -0.16 -16.06
CA SER A 175 -4.30 -1.21 -17.08
C SER A 175 -5.11 -2.41 -16.59
N ALA A 176 -4.82 -2.91 -15.38
CA ALA A 176 -5.57 -4.01 -14.77
C ALA A 176 -7.05 -3.64 -14.56
N ALA A 177 -7.34 -2.43 -14.11
CA ALA A 177 -8.70 -1.95 -13.95
C ALA A 177 -9.50 -2.04 -15.26
N ARG A 178 -8.88 -1.63 -16.37
CA ARG A 178 -9.51 -1.67 -17.68
C ARG A 178 -9.73 -3.09 -18.20
N GLU A 179 -8.75 -3.98 -17.98
CA GLU A 179 -8.79 -5.35 -18.47
C GLU A 179 -9.69 -6.26 -17.60
N TRP A 180 -9.76 -6.02 -16.28
CA TRP A 180 -10.38 -6.93 -15.33
C TRP A 180 -11.78 -6.51 -14.87
N ALA A 181 -12.22 -5.30 -15.20
CA ALA A 181 -13.54 -4.79 -14.81
C ALA A 181 -14.70 -5.71 -15.27
N ALA A 182 -14.61 -6.29 -16.47
CA ALA A 182 -15.61 -7.22 -16.99
C ALA A 182 -15.76 -8.51 -16.15
N PHE A 183 -14.79 -8.81 -15.30
CA PHE A 183 -14.78 -9.95 -14.38
C PHE A 183 -15.21 -9.57 -12.95
N GLY A 184 -15.75 -8.38 -12.73
CA GLY A 184 -16.15 -7.91 -11.39
C GLY A 184 -14.98 -7.52 -10.48
N ILE A 185 -13.78 -7.35 -11.05
CA ILE A 185 -12.57 -7.00 -10.30
C ILE A 185 -12.31 -5.50 -10.40
N CYS A 186 -12.26 -4.83 -9.24
CA CYS A 186 -11.89 -3.42 -9.15
C CYS A 186 -10.43 -3.27 -8.72
N CYS A 187 -9.65 -2.52 -9.49
CA CYS A 187 -8.25 -2.22 -9.18
C CYS A 187 -8.07 -0.71 -8.98
N ASN A 188 -7.62 -0.29 -7.81
CA ASN A 188 -7.46 1.11 -7.47
C ASN A 188 -6.10 1.38 -6.79
N ALA A 189 -5.66 2.61 -6.84
CA ALA A 189 -4.44 3.08 -6.18
C ALA A 189 -4.77 4.05 -5.04
N ILE A 190 -3.98 4.00 -3.97
CA ILE A 190 -3.97 5.01 -2.90
C ILE A 190 -2.61 5.71 -2.92
N CYS A 191 -2.62 7.05 -2.88
CA CYS A 191 -1.45 7.88 -2.58
C CYS A 191 -1.59 8.40 -1.14
N PRO A 192 -0.99 7.72 -0.15
CA PRO A 192 -1.21 8.04 1.26
C PRO A 192 -0.25 9.11 1.78
N GLY A 193 -0.72 9.93 2.73
CA GLY A 193 0.11 10.76 3.60
C GLY A 193 -0.14 10.37 5.06
N ALA A 194 0.74 9.54 5.67
CA ALA A 194 0.48 8.92 6.96
C ALA A 194 1.60 9.09 7.99
N ALA A 195 1.23 9.23 9.26
CA ALA A 195 2.12 9.29 10.43
C ALA A 195 2.66 7.89 10.79
N THR A 196 3.47 7.32 9.91
CA THR A 196 4.13 6.02 10.13
C THR A 196 5.39 6.18 10.99
N GLU A 197 5.95 5.06 11.48
CA GLU A 197 7.25 5.07 12.13
C GLU A 197 8.36 5.67 11.25
N ALA A 198 8.29 5.42 9.93
CA ALA A 198 9.23 6.01 8.97
C ALA A 198 9.11 7.54 8.93
N TYR A 199 7.88 8.07 8.95
CA TYR A 199 7.64 9.50 9.06
C TYR A 199 8.13 10.05 10.40
N GLN A 200 7.89 9.36 11.51
CA GLN A 200 8.35 9.79 12.83
C GLN A 200 9.89 9.87 12.93
N LYS A 201 10.59 8.87 12.38
CA LYS A 201 12.04 8.88 12.26
C LYS A 201 12.54 10.06 11.41
N PHE A 202 11.88 10.31 10.27
CA PHE A 202 12.18 11.48 9.44
C PHE A 202 11.93 12.79 10.19
N ALA A 203 10.79 12.95 10.84
CA ALA A 203 10.44 14.16 11.59
C ALA A 203 11.40 14.45 12.75
N THR A 204 11.89 13.40 13.42
CA THR A 204 12.90 13.52 14.46
C THR A 204 14.26 13.92 13.88
N ALA A 205 14.65 13.36 12.73
CA ALA A 205 15.94 13.64 12.11
C ALA A 205 15.97 15.00 11.38
N GLN A 206 14.84 15.47 10.89
CA GLN A 206 14.70 16.69 10.08
C GLN A 206 13.44 17.49 10.48
N PRO A 207 13.42 18.07 11.70
CA PRO A 207 12.21 18.68 12.27
C PRO A 207 11.69 19.88 11.47
N GLU A 208 12.58 20.70 10.90
CA GLU A 208 12.21 21.85 10.07
C GLU A 208 11.50 21.40 8.77
N ASN A 209 12.06 20.39 8.08
CA ASN A 209 11.46 19.84 6.87
C ASN A 209 10.09 19.18 7.17
N ALA A 210 9.97 18.52 8.31
CA ALA A 210 8.70 17.94 8.72
C ALA A 210 7.65 19.02 9.04
N ALA A 211 8.05 20.11 9.69
CA ALA A 211 7.19 21.26 9.95
C ALA A 211 6.73 21.92 8.64
N ASP A 212 7.63 22.08 7.67
CA ASP A 212 7.29 22.61 6.33
C ASP A 212 6.31 21.71 5.58
N MET A 213 6.49 20.39 5.65
CA MET A 213 5.52 19.45 5.08
C MET A 213 4.13 19.61 5.68
N LEU A 214 4.04 19.75 7.00
CA LEU A 214 2.76 19.95 7.69
C LEU A 214 2.14 21.31 7.36
N ARG A 215 2.96 22.35 7.24
CA ARG A 215 2.48 23.70 6.85
C ARG A 215 1.89 23.73 5.43
N LEU A 216 2.41 22.87 4.54
CA LEU A 216 1.91 22.75 3.16
C LEU A 216 0.73 21.77 3.04
N ASN A 217 0.44 21.00 4.09
CA ASN A 217 -0.72 20.12 4.13
C ASN A 217 -1.96 20.92 4.55
N PRO A 218 -3.02 20.99 3.74
CA PRO A 218 -4.21 21.74 4.08
C PRO A 218 -4.89 21.34 5.39
N MET A 219 -4.85 20.05 5.75
CA MET A 219 -5.40 19.58 7.03
C MET A 219 -4.44 19.76 8.21
N GLY A 220 -3.15 20.07 7.96
CA GLY A 220 -2.16 20.38 8.97
C GLY A 220 -1.61 19.18 9.75
N TYR A 221 -1.91 17.95 9.37
CA TYR A 221 -1.41 16.75 10.03
C TYR A 221 -1.20 15.60 9.05
N MET A 222 -0.41 14.60 9.46
CA MET A 222 -0.26 13.34 8.73
C MET A 222 -1.33 12.36 9.22
N GLY A 223 -2.02 11.72 8.28
CA GLY A 223 -3.12 10.82 8.57
C GLY A 223 -2.71 9.60 9.42
N ASP A 224 -3.63 9.12 10.23
CA ASP A 224 -3.45 7.88 10.97
C ASP A 224 -3.51 6.67 10.04
N PRO A 225 -2.54 5.71 10.13
CA PRO A 225 -2.51 4.54 9.26
C PRO A 225 -3.78 3.67 9.29
N GLU A 226 -4.42 3.50 10.45
CA GLU A 226 -5.62 2.67 10.61
C GLU A 226 -6.91 3.44 10.28
N ARG A 227 -7.07 4.62 10.87
CA ARG A 227 -8.32 5.40 10.74
C ARG A 227 -8.45 6.03 9.38
N ASP A 228 -7.42 6.72 8.92
CA ASP A 228 -7.48 7.54 7.71
C ASP A 228 -7.14 6.72 6.46
N ILE A 229 -5.96 6.07 6.44
CA ILE A 229 -5.54 5.27 5.29
C ILE A 229 -6.31 3.94 5.23
N GLY A 230 -6.44 3.25 6.37
CA GLY A 230 -7.24 2.03 6.51
C GLY A 230 -8.70 2.26 6.20
N GLY A 231 -9.28 3.41 6.58
CA GLY A 231 -10.64 3.81 6.23
C GLY A 231 -10.87 3.95 4.72
N ALA A 232 -9.94 4.57 4.01
CA ALA A 232 -9.98 4.69 2.56
C ALA A 232 -9.77 3.33 1.87
N ALA A 233 -8.84 2.51 2.37
CA ALA A 233 -8.63 1.15 1.89
C ALA A 233 -9.87 0.28 2.10
N LEU A 234 -10.57 0.41 3.23
CA LEU A 234 -11.82 -0.28 3.51
C LEU A 234 -12.91 0.07 2.48
N PHE A 235 -13.07 1.35 2.15
CA PHE A 235 -13.98 1.76 1.07
C PHE A 235 -13.65 1.02 -0.22
N LEU A 236 -12.38 1.03 -0.65
CA LEU A 236 -11.94 0.38 -1.89
C LEU A 236 -12.04 -1.17 -1.83
N ALA A 237 -12.00 -1.77 -0.66
CA ALA A 237 -12.10 -3.20 -0.43
C ALA A 237 -13.55 -3.71 -0.37
N SER A 238 -14.52 -2.86 -0.12
CA SER A 238 -15.91 -3.22 0.15
C SER A 238 -16.81 -3.21 -1.09
N GLU A 239 -18.08 -3.54 -0.91
CA GLU A 239 -19.13 -3.40 -1.93
C GLU A 239 -19.43 -1.95 -2.30
N ASP A 240 -19.11 -1.00 -1.42
CA ASP A 240 -19.29 0.43 -1.70
C ASP A 240 -18.45 0.89 -2.90
N CYS A 241 -17.35 0.17 -3.18
CA CYS A 241 -16.45 0.42 -4.30
C CYS A 241 -16.83 -0.30 -5.60
N ARG A 242 -17.97 -1.01 -5.68
CA ARG A 242 -18.31 -1.88 -6.84
C ARG A 242 -18.30 -1.17 -8.20
N TYR A 243 -18.42 0.15 -8.22
CA TYR A 243 -18.41 0.96 -9.45
C TYR A 243 -17.21 1.91 -9.53
N VAL A 244 -16.16 1.69 -8.70
CA VAL A 244 -14.94 2.49 -8.68
C VAL A 244 -13.76 1.61 -9.05
N THR A 245 -13.19 1.81 -10.24
CA THR A 245 -11.99 1.11 -10.71
C THR A 245 -11.09 2.03 -11.52
N GLY A 246 -9.79 1.81 -11.50
CA GLY A 246 -8.79 2.63 -12.19
C GLY A 246 -8.53 3.99 -11.54
N ASN A 247 -9.09 4.24 -10.34
CA ASN A 247 -8.93 5.51 -9.64
C ASN A 247 -7.59 5.58 -8.90
N THR A 248 -7.07 6.79 -8.79
CA THR A 248 -5.99 7.14 -7.85
C THR A 248 -6.58 8.01 -6.75
N LEU A 249 -6.75 7.44 -5.57
CA LEU A 249 -7.30 8.14 -4.42
C LEU A 249 -6.17 8.76 -3.60
N PHE A 250 -6.17 10.07 -3.50
CA PHE A 250 -5.25 10.79 -2.63
C PHE A 250 -5.82 10.82 -1.22
N VAL A 251 -5.08 10.24 -0.27
CA VAL A 251 -5.43 10.17 1.15
C VAL A 251 -4.28 10.83 1.92
N ASP A 252 -4.14 12.12 1.77
CA ASP A 252 -2.94 12.90 2.07
C ASP A 252 -3.23 14.27 2.72
N GLY A 253 -4.45 14.45 3.25
CA GLY A 253 -4.86 15.70 3.88
C GLY A 253 -4.92 16.90 2.91
N GLY A 254 -5.02 16.63 1.59
CA GLY A 254 -5.08 17.66 0.55
C GLY A 254 -3.69 18.09 0.03
N SER A 255 -2.61 17.44 0.43
CA SER A 255 -1.24 17.77 -0.02
C SER A 255 -1.07 17.67 -1.55
N HIS A 256 -1.91 16.89 -2.25
CA HIS A 256 -1.92 16.79 -3.71
C HIS A 256 -2.50 18.02 -4.40
N ILE A 257 -3.23 18.88 -3.69
CA ILE A 257 -3.79 20.12 -4.24
C ILE A 257 -2.66 21.14 -4.33
N ASN A 258 -1.71 20.88 -5.22
CA ASN A 258 -0.57 21.75 -5.42
C ASN A 258 -0.99 22.99 -6.19
N GLY A 259 -1.62 23.89 -5.47
CA GLY A 259 -1.58 25.26 -5.86
C GLY A 259 -0.20 25.86 -5.54
N VAL A 260 -0.02 27.09 -5.93
CA VAL A 260 1.08 27.92 -5.47
C VAL A 260 1.05 27.88 -3.92
N PRO A 261 2.17 27.62 -3.21
CA PRO A 261 2.23 27.65 -1.75
C PRO A 261 2.13 29.11 -1.26
N TRP A 262 1.19 29.83 -1.81
CA TRP A 262 0.91 31.23 -1.51
C TRP A 262 -0.43 31.30 -0.80
N LEU A 263 -0.37 31.69 0.46
CA LEU A 263 -1.56 32.03 1.22
C LEU A 263 -1.71 33.55 1.20
N PRO A 264 -2.86 34.08 0.78
CA PRO A 264 -3.12 35.51 0.91
C PRO A 264 -3.04 35.89 2.39
N LYS A 265 -2.32 36.97 2.70
CA LYS A 265 -2.29 37.52 4.06
C LYS A 265 -3.71 37.88 4.44
N GLN A 266 -4.25 37.22 5.45
CA GLN A 266 -5.49 37.63 6.05
C GLN A 266 -5.25 39.01 6.68
N LYS A 267 -6.12 39.97 6.36
CA LYS A 267 -6.08 41.32 6.96
C LYS A 267 -6.59 41.28 8.39
#